data_9035f1e620f290d84c2806d578658039
#
_entry.id   9035f1e620f290d84c2806d578658039
#
_cell.length_a   1.000
_cell.length_b   1.000
_cell.length_c   1.000
_cell.angle_alpha   90.00
_cell.angle_beta   90.00
_cell.angle_gamma   90.00
#
_symmetry.space_group_name_H-M   'P 1'
#
loop_
_entity.id
_entity.type
_entity.pdbx_description
1 polymer ?
#
loop_
_entity_poly.entity_id
_entity_poly.type
_entity_poly.pdbx_seq_one_letter_code
_entity_poly.pdbx_strand_id
1 'polypeptide(L)'
;MKSGVARLGYLGHTVADMAAIDTIFGDVLGMQRREVAGSQEVMYRMDGRHHRFVFSPAKSDQLSFIGWEVDSLQALRAVVERLKNSGKEVTKASPDLCLLRSVFEMYRCTGPDGVPLEIYFGGVDD
;
A
#
# COMPACT_ATOMS: atom_id res chain seq x y z
N MET A 1 -0.07 -23.45 13.13
CA MET A 1 -0.40 -22.01 13.11
C MET A 1 -0.79 -21.59 11.70
N LYS A 2 -1.84 -20.81 11.57
CA LYS A 2 -2.33 -20.36 10.28
C LYS A 2 -1.46 -19.22 9.75
N SER A 3 -0.98 -19.32 8.51
CA SER A 3 -0.30 -18.22 7.84
C SER A 3 -1.26 -17.07 7.60
N GLY A 4 -0.80 -15.87 7.78
CA GLY A 4 -1.64 -14.70 7.59
C GLY A 4 -0.84 -13.44 7.38
N VAL A 5 -1.52 -12.31 7.50
CA VAL A 5 -0.93 -10.98 7.41
C VAL A 5 -0.01 -10.78 8.62
N ALA A 6 1.22 -10.32 8.36
CA ALA A 6 2.21 -10.10 9.41
C ALA A 6 2.12 -8.69 9.99
N ARG A 7 1.86 -7.68 9.16
CA ARG A 7 1.86 -6.29 9.61
C ARG A 7 1.14 -5.37 8.62
N LEU A 8 0.76 -4.21 9.11
CA LEU A 8 0.32 -3.12 8.25
C LEU A 8 1.54 -2.60 7.49
N GLY A 9 1.45 -2.56 6.17
CA GLY A 9 2.55 -2.11 5.33
C GLY A 9 2.49 -0.62 5.05
N TYR A 10 1.39 -0.19 4.43
CA TYR A 10 1.24 1.22 4.06
C TYR A 10 -0.23 1.61 3.96
N LEU A 11 -0.47 2.92 3.94
CA LEU A 11 -1.80 3.51 3.74
C LEU A 11 -1.75 4.42 2.52
N GLY A 12 -2.74 4.30 1.66
CA GLY A 12 -2.92 5.20 0.53
C GLY A 12 -4.05 6.20 0.81
N HIS A 13 -3.79 7.46 0.50
CA HIS A 13 -4.74 8.56 0.70
C HIS A 13 -4.78 9.45 -0.51
N THR A 14 -5.98 9.85 -0.91
CA THR A 14 -6.12 10.99 -1.82
C THR A 14 -6.23 12.26 -1.00
N VAL A 15 -5.67 13.36 -1.49
CA VAL A 15 -5.69 14.63 -0.78
C VAL A 15 -5.92 15.78 -1.76
N ALA A 16 -6.66 16.77 -1.31
CA ALA A 16 -6.92 17.95 -2.11
C ALA A 16 -5.74 18.94 -2.09
N ASP A 17 -4.98 18.97 -1.00
CA ASP A 17 -3.86 19.90 -0.81
C ASP A 17 -2.56 19.16 -0.55
N MET A 18 -1.84 18.84 -1.62
CA MET A 18 -0.55 18.15 -1.53
C MET A 18 0.52 18.99 -0.83
N ALA A 19 0.45 20.33 -0.97
CA ALA A 19 1.42 21.21 -0.30
C ALA A 19 1.29 21.15 1.22
N ALA A 20 0.06 21.04 1.73
CA ALA A 20 -0.17 20.88 3.18
C ALA A 20 0.40 19.55 3.68
N ILE A 21 0.27 18.48 2.90
CA ILE A 21 0.86 17.18 3.24
C ILE A 21 2.39 17.27 3.31
N ASP A 22 3.00 17.90 2.31
CA ASP A 22 4.45 18.07 2.29
C ASP A 22 4.96 18.86 3.51
N THR A 23 4.22 19.88 3.91
CA THR A 23 4.58 20.67 5.10
C THR A 23 4.50 19.83 6.36
N ILE A 24 3.38 19.10 6.56
CA ILE A 24 3.16 18.33 7.79
C ILE A 24 4.07 17.11 7.85
N PHE A 25 4.06 16.27 6.82
CA PHE A 25 4.79 15.01 6.84
C PHE A 25 6.28 15.19 6.64
N GLY A 26 6.68 16.09 5.72
CA GLY A 26 8.09 16.36 5.44
C GLY A 26 8.71 17.30 6.44
N ASP A 27 8.22 18.53 6.49
CA ASP A 27 8.89 19.60 7.25
C ASP A 27 8.66 19.47 8.76
N VAL A 28 7.44 19.18 9.19
CA VAL A 28 7.11 19.12 10.63
C VAL A 28 7.47 17.78 11.23
N LEU A 29 7.02 16.66 10.60
CA LEU A 29 7.24 15.31 11.13
C LEU A 29 8.57 14.70 10.72
N GLY A 30 9.25 15.30 9.73
CA GLY A 30 10.58 14.84 9.33
C GLY A 30 10.63 13.53 8.58
N MET A 31 9.53 13.11 7.98
CA MET A 31 9.50 11.88 7.17
C MET A 31 10.22 12.11 5.85
N GLN A 32 10.84 11.07 5.34
CA GLN A 32 11.54 11.13 4.06
C GLN A 32 10.55 11.04 2.91
N ARG A 33 10.54 12.05 2.05
CA ARG A 33 9.69 12.15 0.87
C ARG A 33 10.33 11.47 -0.32
N ARG A 34 9.51 10.76 -1.10
CA ARG A 34 9.95 10.15 -2.36
C ARG A 34 8.87 10.35 -3.43
N GLU A 35 9.26 10.87 -4.57
CA GLU A 35 8.36 10.95 -5.72
C GLU A 35 8.37 9.64 -6.48
N VAL A 36 7.24 9.31 -7.09
CA VAL A 36 7.08 8.09 -7.90
C VAL A 36 7.16 8.48 -9.37
N ALA A 37 8.15 7.95 -10.08
CA ALA A 37 8.37 8.27 -11.49
C ALA A 37 7.14 7.87 -12.32
N GLY A 38 6.68 8.77 -13.20
CA GLY A 38 5.53 8.52 -14.05
C GLY A 38 4.18 8.61 -13.34
N SER A 39 4.15 9.12 -12.11
CA SER A 39 2.94 9.22 -11.30
C SER A 39 2.91 10.56 -10.58
N GLN A 40 1.72 10.96 -10.14
CA GLN A 40 1.55 12.13 -9.26
C GLN A 40 1.60 11.73 -7.79
N GLU A 41 1.78 10.44 -7.50
CA GLU A 41 1.86 9.93 -6.12
C GLU A 41 3.15 10.38 -5.45
N VAL A 42 3.05 10.64 -4.15
CA VAL A 42 4.19 10.96 -3.29
C VAL A 42 4.18 9.98 -2.13
N MET A 43 5.33 9.38 -1.84
CA MET A 43 5.49 8.44 -0.76
C MET A 43 6.28 9.06 0.38
N TYR A 44 5.91 8.71 1.61
CA TYR A 44 6.63 9.12 2.81
C TYR A 44 6.99 7.89 3.63
N ARG A 45 8.20 7.90 4.19
CA ARG A 45 8.64 6.83 5.09
C ARG A 45 9.22 7.42 6.37
N MET A 46 9.15 6.64 7.44
CA MET A 46 9.68 7.03 8.75
C MET A 46 10.64 5.97 9.33
N ASP A 47 10.83 4.86 8.63
CA ASP A 47 11.68 3.75 9.09
C ASP A 47 12.41 3.12 7.90
N GLY A 48 12.88 1.88 8.04
CA GLY A 48 13.62 1.17 7.00
C GLY A 48 12.79 0.75 5.80
N ARG A 49 11.47 0.82 5.86
CA ARG A 49 10.61 0.48 4.73
C ARG A 49 10.65 1.57 3.67
N HIS A 50 10.44 1.18 2.41
CA HIS A 50 10.44 2.11 1.29
C HIS A 50 9.44 3.24 1.49
N HIS A 51 8.25 2.90 1.99
CA HIS A 51 7.22 3.90 2.29
C HIS A 51 6.24 3.36 3.33
N ARG A 52 5.54 4.28 3.98
CA ARG A 52 4.45 3.97 4.91
C ARG A 52 3.16 4.67 4.49
N PHE A 53 3.28 5.78 3.77
CA PHE A 53 2.15 6.56 3.28
C PHE A 53 2.33 6.82 1.81
N VAL A 54 1.22 6.73 1.07
CA VAL A 54 1.17 7.07 -0.36
C VAL A 54 0.08 8.11 -0.53
N PHE A 55 0.43 9.31 -0.98
CA PHE A 55 -0.52 10.38 -1.19
C PHE A 55 -0.67 10.66 -2.68
N SER A 56 -1.93 10.83 -3.12
CA SER A 56 -2.26 11.16 -4.51
C SER A 56 -3.16 12.38 -4.54
N PRO A 57 -2.98 13.30 -5.50
CA PRO A 57 -3.84 14.47 -5.61
C PRO A 57 -5.24 14.07 -6.08
N ALA A 58 -6.27 14.65 -5.45
CA ALA A 58 -7.66 14.45 -5.82
C ALA A 58 -8.49 15.63 -5.32
N LYS A 59 -9.78 15.64 -5.64
CA LYS A 59 -10.67 16.72 -5.22
C LYS A 59 -11.05 16.66 -3.75
N SER A 60 -10.93 15.48 -3.13
CA SER A 60 -11.32 15.28 -1.74
C SER A 60 -10.34 14.36 -1.04
N ASP A 61 -10.32 14.44 0.29
CA ASP A 61 -9.45 13.63 1.13
C ASP A 61 -10.15 12.31 1.42
N GLN A 62 -9.54 11.18 1.05
CA GLN A 62 -10.10 9.85 1.26
C GLN A 62 -9.00 8.82 1.47
N LEU A 63 -9.29 7.84 2.32
CA LEU A 63 -8.48 6.62 2.38
C LEU A 63 -8.72 5.85 1.09
N SER A 64 -7.69 5.64 0.28
CA SER A 64 -7.83 5.04 -1.04
C SER A 64 -7.46 3.57 -1.09
N PHE A 65 -6.55 3.12 -0.23
CA PHE A 65 -6.22 1.70 -0.11
C PHE A 65 -5.41 1.46 1.16
N ILE A 66 -5.39 0.18 1.60
CA ILE A 66 -4.60 -0.26 2.74
C ILE A 66 -3.72 -1.42 2.28
N GLY A 67 -2.42 -1.31 2.51
CA GLY A 67 -1.45 -2.35 2.16
C GLY A 67 -1.11 -3.21 3.36
N TRP A 68 -1.33 -4.53 3.24
CA TRP A 68 -1.02 -5.52 4.27
C TRP A 68 0.13 -6.39 3.80
N GLU A 69 1.16 -6.49 4.61
CA GLU A 69 2.35 -7.27 4.28
C GLU A 69 2.29 -8.67 4.86
N VAL A 70 2.71 -9.66 4.06
CA VAL A 70 2.92 -11.04 4.51
C VAL A 70 4.42 -11.36 4.45
N ASP A 71 4.85 -12.38 5.20
CA ASP A 71 6.28 -12.68 5.38
C ASP A 71 6.87 -13.58 4.30
N SER A 72 6.05 -14.21 3.45
CA SER A 72 6.55 -15.13 2.43
C SER A 72 5.54 -15.25 1.29
N LEU A 73 6.00 -15.76 0.14
CA LEU A 73 5.10 -16.08 -0.97
C LEU A 73 4.10 -17.16 -0.57
N GLN A 74 4.52 -18.11 0.27
CA GLN A 74 3.62 -19.15 0.77
C GLN A 74 2.49 -18.53 1.59
N ALA A 75 2.81 -17.57 2.46
CA ALA A 75 1.80 -16.86 3.27
C ALA A 75 0.88 -16.05 2.35
N LEU A 76 1.44 -15.41 1.30
CA LEU A 76 0.64 -14.66 0.35
C LEU A 76 -0.40 -15.55 -0.33
N ARG A 77 0.02 -16.70 -0.83
CA ARG A 77 -0.86 -17.64 -1.49
C ARG A 77 -1.93 -18.19 -0.54
N ALA A 78 -1.56 -18.45 0.71
CA ALA A 78 -2.49 -18.93 1.72
C ALA A 78 -3.59 -17.91 2.02
N VAL A 79 -3.22 -16.62 2.16
CA VAL A 79 -4.19 -15.55 2.39
C VAL A 79 -5.11 -15.38 1.19
N VAL A 80 -4.55 -15.37 -0.02
CA VAL A 80 -5.33 -15.24 -1.25
C VAL A 80 -6.34 -16.38 -1.39
N GLU A 81 -5.91 -17.62 -1.10
CA GLU A 81 -6.79 -18.79 -1.16
C GLU A 81 -7.95 -18.65 -0.18
N ARG A 82 -7.67 -18.22 1.04
CA ARG A 82 -8.74 -18.02 2.05
C ARG A 82 -9.69 -16.91 1.64
N LEU A 83 -9.20 -15.83 1.04
CA LEU A 83 -10.06 -14.76 0.53
C LEU A 83 -10.98 -15.26 -0.57
N LYS A 84 -10.46 -16.03 -1.52
CA LYS A 84 -11.26 -16.62 -2.59
C LYS A 84 -12.30 -17.59 -2.02
N ASN A 85 -11.90 -18.42 -1.07
CA ASN A 85 -12.81 -19.38 -0.44
C ASN A 85 -13.92 -18.71 0.37
N SER A 86 -13.68 -17.48 0.84
CA SER A 86 -14.70 -16.71 1.55
C SER A 86 -15.66 -15.97 0.60
N GLY A 87 -15.49 -16.13 -0.71
CA GLY A 87 -16.34 -15.50 -1.71
C GLY A 87 -15.84 -14.16 -2.21
N LYS A 88 -14.63 -13.73 -1.79
CA LYS A 88 -14.06 -12.48 -2.27
C LYS A 88 -13.49 -12.62 -3.67
N GLU A 89 -13.70 -11.60 -4.47
CA GLU A 89 -13.05 -11.48 -5.77
C GLU A 89 -11.65 -10.91 -5.57
N VAL A 90 -10.62 -11.68 -5.93
CA VAL A 90 -9.22 -11.30 -5.73
C VAL A 90 -8.53 -11.21 -7.07
N THR A 91 -7.87 -10.08 -7.34
CA THR A 91 -7.17 -9.82 -8.59
C THR A 91 -5.68 -9.71 -8.33
N LYS A 92 -4.87 -10.41 -9.13
CA LYS A 92 -3.42 -10.26 -9.07
C LYS A 92 -3.03 -8.91 -9.68
N ALA A 93 -2.20 -8.15 -8.97
CA ALA A 93 -1.73 -6.86 -9.45
C ALA A 93 -0.75 -7.06 -10.62
N SER A 94 -0.78 -6.12 -11.57
CA SER A 94 0.15 -6.12 -12.70
C SER A 94 1.59 -5.88 -12.22
N PRO A 95 2.60 -6.29 -13.01
CA PRO A 95 3.99 -5.95 -12.70
C PRO A 95 4.21 -4.44 -12.55
N ASP A 96 3.51 -3.63 -13.37
CA ASP A 96 3.63 -2.17 -13.31
C ASP A 96 3.12 -1.63 -11.98
N LEU A 97 1.99 -2.14 -11.47
CA LEU A 97 1.48 -1.71 -10.18
C LEU A 97 2.40 -2.16 -9.04
N CYS A 98 2.95 -3.37 -9.12
CA CYS A 98 3.92 -3.83 -8.13
C CYS A 98 5.16 -2.94 -8.10
N LEU A 99 5.64 -2.52 -9.27
CA LEU A 99 6.77 -1.62 -9.37
C LEU A 99 6.44 -0.25 -8.75
N LEU A 100 5.24 0.27 -9.05
CA LEU A 100 4.76 1.54 -8.50
C LEU A 100 4.71 1.50 -6.98
N ARG A 101 4.30 0.37 -6.39
CA ARG A 101 4.22 0.17 -4.94
C ARG A 101 5.54 -0.26 -4.31
N SER A 102 6.55 -0.59 -5.11
CA SER A 102 7.83 -1.13 -4.64
C SER A 102 7.65 -2.42 -3.86
N VAL A 103 6.90 -3.34 -4.43
CA VAL A 103 6.63 -4.67 -3.86
C VAL A 103 6.94 -5.74 -4.90
N PHE A 104 7.20 -6.97 -4.42
CA PHE A 104 7.53 -8.09 -5.31
C PHE A 104 6.28 -8.68 -5.98
N GLU A 105 5.27 -8.99 -5.18
CA GLU A 105 4.03 -9.60 -5.67
C GLU A 105 2.87 -9.12 -4.81
N MET A 106 1.74 -8.83 -5.43
CA MET A 106 0.59 -8.25 -4.74
C MET A 106 -0.72 -8.74 -5.33
N TYR A 107 -1.72 -8.88 -4.47
CA TYR A 107 -3.10 -9.16 -4.84
C TYR A 107 -4.00 -8.07 -4.25
N ARG A 108 -5.12 -7.81 -4.92
CA ARG A 108 -6.06 -6.77 -4.49
C ARG A 108 -7.46 -7.35 -4.33
N CYS A 109 -8.18 -6.85 -3.34
CA CYS A 109 -9.59 -7.12 -3.17
C CYS A 109 -10.23 -5.90 -2.50
N THR A 110 -11.56 -5.89 -2.38
CA THR A 110 -12.28 -4.81 -1.73
C THR A 110 -12.64 -5.23 -0.32
N GLY A 111 -12.37 -4.38 0.67
CA GLY A 111 -12.75 -4.62 2.05
C GLY A 111 -14.25 -4.44 2.28
N PRO A 112 -14.76 -4.85 3.45
CA PRO A 112 -16.19 -4.76 3.78
C PRO A 112 -16.75 -3.34 3.73
N ASP A 113 -15.91 -2.35 3.96
CA ASP A 113 -16.26 -0.93 3.93
C ASP A 113 -16.09 -0.28 2.54
N GLY A 114 -15.73 -1.08 1.53
CA GLY A 114 -15.51 -0.61 0.18
C GLY A 114 -14.09 -0.10 -0.07
N VAL A 115 -13.21 -0.07 0.92
CA VAL A 115 -11.84 0.36 0.74
C VAL A 115 -11.02 -0.76 0.10
N PRO A 116 -10.27 -0.49 -0.99
CA PRO A 116 -9.40 -1.49 -1.59
C PRO A 116 -8.32 -1.96 -0.61
N LEU A 117 -8.10 -3.27 -0.58
CA LEU A 117 -7.03 -3.89 0.18
C LEU A 117 -5.97 -4.40 -0.77
N GLU A 118 -4.72 -4.16 -0.43
CA GLU A 118 -3.55 -4.67 -1.15
C GLU A 118 -2.80 -5.60 -0.21
N ILE A 119 -2.67 -6.86 -0.59
CA ILE A 119 -1.95 -7.86 0.18
C ILE A 119 -0.68 -8.20 -0.61
N TYR A 120 0.48 -8.01 0.01
CA TYR A 120 1.72 -8.12 -0.73
C TYR A 120 2.83 -8.79 0.06
N PHE A 121 3.80 -9.29 -0.71
CA PHE A 121 5.07 -9.80 -0.20
C PHE A 121 6.21 -9.06 -0.88
N GLY A 122 7.28 -8.87 -0.12
CA GLY A 122 8.52 -8.38 -0.68
C GLY A 122 8.56 -6.88 -0.86
N GLY A 123 8.19 -6.12 0.16
CA GLY A 123 8.39 -4.68 0.14
C GLY A 123 9.87 -4.34 0.08
N VAL A 124 10.20 -3.31 -0.70
CA VAL A 124 11.58 -2.86 -0.84
C VAL A 124 11.95 -2.00 0.35
N ASP A 125 13.11 -2.30 0.94
CA ASP A 125 13.72 -1.48 1.98
C ASP A 125 14.81 -0.61 1.34
N ASP A 126 14.97 0.59 1.82
CA ASP A 126 16.05 1.49 1.39
C ASP A 126 17.21 1.48 2.36
#